data_5e6302285fc21654ffaabac8b065dceb
#
_entry.id   5e6302285fc21654ffaabac8b065dceb
#
_cell.length_a   1.000
_cell.length_b   1.000
_cell.length_c   1.000
_cell.angle_alpha   90.00
_cell.angle_beta   90.00
_cell.angle_gamma   90.00
#
_symmetry.space_group_name_H-M   'P 1'
#
loop_
_entity.id
_entity.type
_entity.pdbx_description
1 polymer ?
#
loop_
_entity_poly.entity_id
_entity_poly.type
_entity_poly.pdbx_seq_one_letter_code
_entity_poly.pdbx_strand_id
1 'polypeptide(L)'
;INFNDYPCIPNFVMTEIKCLLHMCVLTPMAFKKTKVKKQDRISTRPNTVIAHFEAGLRYIDKVFQDLSSLGQEFINERFQSLTDVLDNDFRTTAKCFEYVAGNELRKFLYYLTHPYTKNILGSCIEVDFESMEWPEHKQKKREAKRYFANEDFEKLALHSTFTVIDFLTRLSKDVEDKTALKHFNAFNKRRDLNFNFNESTLNDYILLRLWSKGYSQGFIASKCHVPREFCDPFGKLYPHREVRNIMNGKHNIRHFDHVRNYINQVYYSSAIITALLTGMRPEELSEIRISSCLVVHEGYDVLVSNVKKNDFENLKLFDDKWVAIAIIKDAIKAASMISPLKNNDFLFSNVDTVSPTKAATNMSSSGIKHFIDNYLNVVLGKERTKSIKFNSYMFRHSLAYQLHRIELGLPFISFQLKHVVDRVGKYTSFGSSSGTTLGYGEIAENIIANKSMNKSIRRDAEVERIKTVMDPDGVYVGPNAKEHKVRLNKVFQGYMEVGYTKDEIFDAMADQGMAVINVGTGFCFGGMEDYDESIPCIGSLRCNPIRCKNAIVGKANIPKWKEVYASNTALLGKDGYEDRKSQLLEAIEEAKQVLIYLGEAVD
;
A
#
# COMPACT_ATOMS: atom_id res chain seq x y z
N ILE A 1 -1.08 18.22 21.17
CA ILE A 1 0.09 18.36 22.05
C ILE A 1 -0.39 18.41 23.49
N ASN A 2 0.20 17.60 24.37
CA ASN A 2 0.01 17.72 25.80
C ASN A 2 1.15 18.59 26.37
N PHE A 3 0.87 19.84 26.67
CA PHE A 3 1.90 20.77 27.12
C PHE A 3 2.44 20.49 28.54
N ASN A 4 1.71 19.69 29.32
CA ASN A 4 2.15 19.26 30.65
C ASN A 4 3.33 18.27 30.59
N ASP A 5 3.63 17.71 29.43
CA ASP A 5 4.78 16.81 29.23
C ASP A 5 6.12 17.57 29.17
N TYR A 6 6.10 18.94 29.25
CA TYR A 6 7.28 19.84 29.18
C TYR A 6 7.35 20.74 30.41
N PRO A 7 7.62 20.19 31.59
CA PRO A 7 7.48 20.89 32.86
C PRO A 7 8.59 21.93 33.12
N CYS A 8 9.72 21.84 32.41
CA CYS A 8 10.85 22.76 32.62
C CYS A 8 10.64 24.12 31.96
N ILE A 9 9.72 24.22 31.00
CA ILE A 9 9.45 25.47 30.28
C ILE A 9 8.64 26.44 31.15
N PRO A 10 9.13 27.69 31.41
CA PRO A 10 8.37 28.68 32.15
C PRO A 10 7.02 28.98 31.51
N ASN A 11 6.01 29.30 32.33
CA ASN A 11 4.63 29.50 31.86
C ASN A 11 4.51 30.65 30.82
N PHE A 12 5.29 31.70 30.95
CA PHE A 12 5.29 32.79 29.97
C PHE A 12 5.81 32.31 28.61
N VAL A 13 6.95 31.63 28.59
CA VAL A 13 7.54 31.06 27.40
C VAL A 13 6.61 30.03 26.76
N MET A 14 5.98 29.18 27.58
CA MET A 14 5.00 28.23 27.12
C MET A 14 3.80 28.90 26.44
N THR A 15 3.37 30.06 26.97
CA THR A 15 2.28 30.84 26.35
C THR A 15 2.70 31.40 24.99
N GLU A 16 3.91 31.91 24.87
CA GLU A 16 4.47 32.37 23.58
C GLU A 16 4.51 31.23 22.54
N ILE A 17 4.99 30.07 22.95
CA ILE A 17 5.03 28.88 22.05
C ILE A 17 3.63 28.48 21.62
N LYS A 18 2.63 28.52 22.50
CA LYS A 18 1.23 28.28 22.16
C LYS A 18 0.70 29.31 21.16
N CYS A 19 1.01 30.59 21.37
CA CYS A 19 0.65 31.65 20.41
C CYS A 19 1.30 31.43 19.06
N LEU A 20 2.60 31.10 19.03
CA LEU A 20 3.31 30.80 17.79
C LEU A 20 2.73 29.58 17.05
N LEU A 21 2.40 28.52 17.77
CA LEU A 21 1.71 27.37 17.20
C LEU A 21 0.38 27.75 16.54
N HIS A 22 -0.43 28.56 17.24
CA HIS A 22 -1.71 29.03 16.73
C HIS A 22 -1.54 29.82 15.43
N MET A 23 -0.57 30.72 15.40
CA MET A 23 -0.27 31.52 14.20
C MET A 23 0.25 30.65 13.05
N CYS A 24 1.13 29.67 13.33
CA CYS A 24 1.61 28.75 12.30
C CYS A 24 0.50 27.89 11.68
N VAL A 25 -0.53 27.55 12.46
CA VAL A 25 -1.70 26.79 11.99
C VAL A 25 -2.68 27.68 11.24
N LEU A 26 -3.00 28.86 11.74
CA LEU A 26 -4.00 29.76 11.16
C LEU A 26 -3.48 30.56 9.95
N THR A 27 -2.21 30.96 10.00
CA THR A 27 -1.57 31.77 8.95
C THR A 27 -0.28 31.15 8.41
N PRO A 28 -0.30 29.92 7.92
CA PRO A 28 0.90 29.22 7.46
C PRO A 28 1.64 29.94 6.34
N MET A 29 0.94 30.80 5.60
CA MET A 29 1.50 31.60 4.51
C MET A 29 2.46 32.69 5.01
N ALA A 30 2.25 33.20 6.21
CA ALA A 30 3.09 34.24 6.80
C ALA A 30 4.53 33.77 7.08
N PHE A 31 4.72 32.46 7.28
CA PHE A 31 6.01 31.84 7.56
C PHE A 31 6.71 31.28 6.31
N LYS A 32 6.34 31.72 5.10
CA LYS A 32 7.04 31.31 3.88
C LYS A 32 8.30 32.11 3.63
N LYS A 33 9.33 31.42 3.12
CA LYS A 33 10.53 32.09 2.59
C LYS A 33 10.15 32.96 1.38
N THR A 34 10.57 34.22 1.38
CA THR A 34 10.25 35.21 0.33
C THR A 34 10.83 34.89 -1.06
N LYS A 35 11.79 33.97 -1.16
CA LYS A 35 12.32 33.47 -2.43
C LYS A 35 11.75 32.07 -2.71
N VAL A 36 10.52 32.04 -3.16
CA VAL A 36 9.81 30.81 -3.52
C VAL A 36 10.29 30.32 -4.88
N LYS A 37 11.05 29.24 -4.91
CA LYS A 37 11.04 28.36 -6.10
C LYS A 37 9.64 27.78 -6.20
N LYS A 38 9.06 27.75 -7.40
CA LYS A 38 7.67 27.32 -7.73
C LYS A 38 7.14 26.00 -7.13
N GLN A 39 7.89 25.35 -6.25
CA GLN A 39 7.61 24.03 -5.66
C GLN A 39 7.19 24.07 -4.18
N ASP A 40 7.13 25.22 -3.53
CA ASP A 40 6.73 25.26 -2.13
C ASP A 40 5.22 25.05 -2.00
N ARG A 41 4.86 24.00 -1.29
CA ARG A 41 3.47 23.61 -0.99
C ARG A 41 2.68 24.78 -0.42
N ILE A 42 1.49 25.02 -0.94
CA ILE A 42 0.66 26.20 -0.65
C ILE A 42 0.17 26.21 0.80
N SER A 43 0.05 25.07 1.47
CA SER A 43 -0.27 25.01 2.91
C SER A 43 0.47 23.88 3.63
N THR A 44 0.87 24.12 4.88
CA THR A 44 1.36 23.07 5.77
C THR A 44 0.18 22.54 6.56
N ARG A 45 -0.07 21.23 6.52
CA ARG A 45 -1.17 20.60 7.26
C ARG A 45 -0.99 20.84 8.77
N PRO A 46 -2.08 21.10 9.54
CA PRO A 46 -2.00 21.29 10.98
C PRO A 46 -1.22 20.19 11.71
N ASN A 47 -1.44 18.93 11.38
CA ASN A 47 -0.72 17.80 11.98
C ASN A 47 0.80 17.84 11.72
N THR A 48 1.23 18.40 10.59
CA THR A 48 2.66 18.58 10.29
C THR A 48 3.25 19.71 11.15
N VAL A 49 2.51 20.80 11.34
CA VAL A 49 2.92 21.89 12.26
C VAL A 49 2.99 21.36 13.69
N ILE A 50 2.01 20.59 14.13
CA ILE A 50 2.00 19.94 15.45
C ILE A 50 3.26 19.09 15.65
N ALA A 51 3.64 18.26 14.68
CA ALA A 51 4.86 17.45 14.77
C ALA A 51 6.14 18.31 14.87
N HIS A 52 6.20 19.45 14.15
CA HIS A 52 7.31 20.40 14.30
C HIS A 52 7.38 20.95 15.72
N PHE A 53 6.24 21.35 16.30
CA PHE A 53 6.17 21.90 17.64
C PHE A 53 6.45 20.85 18.73
N GLU A 54 6.03 19.61 18.58
CA GLU A 54 6.39 18.54 19.52
C GLU A 54 7.90 18.28 19.54
N ALA A 55 8.57 18.32 18.38
CA ALA A 55 10.02 18.20 18.31
C ALA A 55 10.71 19.43 18.92
N GLY A 56 10.17 20.62 18.66
CA GLY A 56 10.66 21.89 19.22
C GLY A 56 10.50 21.97 20.72
N LEU A 57 9.34 21.60 21.26
CA LEU A 57 9.08 21.63 22.70
C LEU A 57 10.04 20.73 23.47
N ARG A 58 10.40 19.55 22.96
CA ARG A 58 11.42 18.69 23.58
C ARG A 58 12.79 19.39 23.66
N TYR A 59 13.13 20.14 22.63
CA TYR A 59 14.40 20.88 22.63
C TYR A 59 14.37 22.06 23.58
N ILE A 60 13.32 22.88 23.57
CA ILE A 60 13.16 24.01 24.48
C ILE A 60 13.07 23.55 25.95
N ASP A 61 12.33 22.46 26.21
CA ASP A 61 12.27 21.89 27.57
C ASP A 61 13.65 21.46 28.06
N LYS A 62 14.47 20.87 27.17
CA LYS A 62 15.86 20.52 27.50
C LYS A 62 16.72 21.75 27.75
N VAL A 63 16.56 22.84 26.98
CA VAL A 63 17.25 24.12 27.23
C VAL A 63 16.96 24.63 28.65
N PHE A 64 15.68 24.67 29.04
CA PHE A 64 15.29 25.09 30.38
C PHE A 64 15.67 24.09 31.46
N GLN A 65 15.71 22.80 31.16
CA GLN A 65 16.24 21.78 32.08
C GLN A 65 17.73 22.02 32.37
N ASP A 66 18.52 22.30 31.34
CA ASP A 66 19.95 22.58 31.51
C ASP A 66 20.19 23.90 32.30
N LEU A 67 19.31 24.88 32.10
CA LEU A 67 19.30 26.12 32.87
C LEU A 67 18.79 25.95 34.31
N SER A 68 18.10 24.87 34.63
CA SER A 68 17.50 24.63 35.96
C SER A 68 18.52 24.55 37.10
N SER A 69 19.79 24.32 36.78
CA SER A 69 20.90 24.43 37.73
C SER A 69 21.05 25.83 38.37
N LEU A 70 20.47 26.87 37.75
CA LEU A 70 20.47 28.24 38.26
C LEU A 70 19.39 28.52 39.31
N GLY A 71 18.48 27.56 39.55
CA GLY A 71 17.34 27.69 40.46
C GLY A 71 16.04 28.10 39.74
N GLN A 72 14.92 27.46 40.12
CA GLN A 72 13.64 27.67 39.44
C GLN A 72 13.07 29.08 39.63
N GLU A 73 13.27 29.67 40.77
CA GLU A 73 12.86 31.08 41.03
C GLU A 73 13.59 32.03 40.10
N PHE A 74 14.89 31.87 39.96
CA PHE A 74 15.71 32.66 39.05
C PHE A 74 15.27 32.52 37.59
N ILE A 75 14.92 31.31 37.16
CA ILE A 75 14.44 31.07 35.81
C ILE A 75 13.12 31.82 35.58
N ASN A 76 12.16 31.71 36.48
CA ASN A 76 10.86 32.33 36.36
C ASN A 76 10.92 33.87 36.38
N GLU A 77 11.90 34.46 37.11
CA GLU A 77 12.11 35.89 37.13
C GLU A 77 12.83 36.40 35.87
N ARG A 78 13.86 35.69 35.42
CA ARG A 78 14.71 36.11 34.32
C ARG A 78 14.11 35.89 32.94
N PHE A 79 13.46 34.74 32.73
CA PHE A 79 12.96 34.35 31.42
C PHE A 79 11.47 34.66 31.29
N GLN A 80 11.15 35.87 30.90
CA GLN A 80 9.79 36.34 30.63
C GLN A 80 9.40 36.08 29.18
N SER A 81 10.37 35.88 28.28
CA SER A 81 10.19 35.56 26.87
C SER A 81 11.21 34.52 26.40
N LEU A 82 10.90 33.81 25.36
CA LEU A 82 11.83 32.89 24.67
C LEU A 82 13.04 33.66 24.09
N THR A 83 12.89 34.96 23.85
CA THR A 83 13.97 35.83 23.37
C THR A 83 15.00 36.17 24.44
N ASP A 84 14.72 35.88 25.72
CA ASP A 84 15.66 36.08 26.81
C ASP A 84 16.72 34.97 26.90
N VAL A 85 16.50 33.86 26.16
CA VAL A 85 17.45 32.74 26.08
C VAL A 85 18.60 33.14 25.16
N LEU A 86 19.83 33.00 25.64
CA LEU A 86 21.02 33.39 24.89
C LEU A 86 21.38 32.34 23.82
N ASP A 87 22.04 32.79 22.74
CA ASP A 87 22.58 31.93 21.69
C ASP A 87 23.45 30.79 22.25
N ASN A 88 24.29 31.11 23.27
CA ASN A 88 25.14 30.12 23.90
C ASN A 88 24.36 29.00 24.61
N ASP A 89 23.20 29.31 25.19
CA ASP A 89 22.37 28.32 25.90
C ASP A 89 21.77 27.33 24.87
N PHE A 90 21.25 27.85 23.77
CA PHE A 90 20.80 27.00 22.65
C PHE A 90 21.93 26.12 22.11
N ARG A 91 23.14 26.67 21.88
CA ARG A 91 24.28 25.90 21.35
C ARG A 91 24.78 24.83 22.31
N THR A 92 24.84 25.17 23.61
CA THR A 92 25.29 24.21 24.63
C THR A 92 24.35 23.02 24.72
N THR A 93 23.05 23.28 24.79
CA THR A 93 22.04 22.21 24.79
C THR A 93 22.03 21.41 23.47
N ALA A 94 22.26 22.05 22.33
CA ALA A 94 22.32 21.37 21.05
C ALA A 94 23.39 20.27 21.01
N LYS A 95 24.58 20.52 21.58
CA LYS A 95 25.71 19.55 21.64
C LYS A 95 25.39 18.30 22.45
N CYS A 96 24.51 18.41 23.45
CA CYS A 96 24.13 17.30 24.34
C CYS A 96 22.73 16.77 24.07
N PHE A 97 22.06 17.20 22.99
CA PHE A 97 20.67 16.83 22.73
C PHE A 97 20.51 15.34 22.36
N GLU A 98 19.74 14.62 23.16
CA GLU A 98 19.61 13.17 23.06
C GLU A 98 18.78 12.71 21.86
N TYR A 99 17.99 13.59 21.27
CA TYR A 99 17.11 13.27 20.15
C TYR A 99 17.74 13.70 18.82
N VAL A 100 17.33 13.01 17.75
CA VAL A 100 17.78 13.36 16.39
C VAL A 100 17.27 14.76 16.02
N ALA A 101 18.17 15.67 15.68
CA ALA A 101 17.84 16.98 15.11
C ALA A 101 17.34 16.81 13.66
N GLY A 102 16.15 16.23 13.52
CA GLY A 102 15.50 15.92 12.23
C GLY A 102 14.87 17.15 11.57
N ASN A 103 14.19 16.89 10.45
CA ASN A 103 13.52 17.94 9.68
C ASN A 103 12.44 18.67 10.50
N GLU A 104 11.75 17.97 11.41
CA GLU A 104 10.70 18.52 12.26
C GLU A 104 11.27 19.59 13.19
N LEU A 105 12.37 19.30 13.90
CA LEU A 105 13.04 20.26 14.77
C LEU A 105 13.59 21.44 13.98
N ARG A 106 14.26 21.20 12.85
CA ARG A 106 14.78 22.28 11.99
C ARG A 106 13.68 23.22 11.50
N LYS A 107 12.49 22.70 11.23
CA LYS A 107 11.34 23.53 10.84
C LYS A 107 10.78 24.34 12.00
N PHE A 108 10.73 23.80 13.21
CA PHE A 108 10.38 24.56 14.40
C PHE A 108 11.37 25.71 14.64
N LEU A 109 12.69 25.43 14.60
CA LEU A 109 13.74 26.45 14.77
C LEU A 109 13.65 27.55 13.70
N TYR A 110 13.30 27.17 12.47
CA TYR A 110 13.01 28.14 11.40
C TYR A 110 11.82 29.04 11.75
N TYR A 111 10.76 28.52 12.39
CA TYR A 111 9.66 29.38 12.84
C TYR A 111 10.12 30.39 13.90
N LEU A 112 10.98 30.00 14.82
CA LEU A 112 11.50 30.89 15.87
C LEU A 112 12.30 32.06 15.30
N THR A 113 13.11 31.84 14.28
CA THR A 113 13.93 32.90 13.65
C THR A 113 13.22 33.65 12.53
N HIS A 114 11.99 33.28 12.20
CA HIS A 114 11.28 33.92 11.11
C HIS A 114 10.87 35.36 11.48
N PRO A 115 11.06 36.37 10.59
CA PRO A 115 10.73 37.77 10.90
C PRO A 115 9.29 38.01 11.38
N TYR A 116 8.34 37.17 10.90
CA TYR A 116 6.93 37.27 11.33
C TYR A 116 6.74 36.95 12.82
N THR A 117 7.64 36.17 13.42
CA THR A 117 7.60 35.80 14.84
C THR A 117 7.78 36.99 15.75
N LYS A 118 8.44 38.07 15.28
CA LYS A 118 8.54 39.35 16.01
C LYS A 118 7.18 39.91 16.42
N ASN A 119 6.13 39.66 15.61
CA ASN A 119 4.77 40.12 15.93
C ASN A 119 4.16 39.40 17.14
N ILE A 120 4.76 38.28 17.57
CA ILE A 120 4.30 37.45 18.68
C ILE A 120 5.21 37.69 19.91
N LEU A 121 6.52 37.63 19.70
CA LEU A 121 7.52 37.67 20.76
C LEU A 121 8.02 39.11 21.07
N GLY A 122 7.59 40.11 20.30
CA GLY A 122 8.08 41.48 20.41
C GLY A 122 9.48 41.73 19.84
N SER A 123 10.33 40.70 19.78
CA SER A 123 11.66 40.70 19.17
C SER A 123 11.91 39.43 18.38
N CYS A 124 13.00 39.38 17.59
CA CYS A 124 13.41 38.16 16.87
C CYS A 124 14.45 37.42 17.71
N ILE A 125 14.40 36.09 17.63
CA ILE A 125 15.47 35.22 18.14
C ILE A 125 16.62 35.27 17.12
N GLU A 126 17.73 35.87 17.49
CA GLU A 126 18.93 36.01 16.64
C GLU A 126 19.90 34.85 16.87
N VAL A 127 19.50 33.67 16.43
CA VAL A 127 20.31 32.46 16.53
C VAL A 127 20.44 31.83 15.16
N ASP A 128 21.65 31.51 14.74
CA ASP A 128 21.89 30.72 13.54
C ASP A 128 21.84 29.23 13.87
N PHE A 129 20.64 28.68 13.80
CA PHE A 129 20.39 27.26 14.06
C PHE A 129 21.00 26.32 12.99
N GLU A 130 21.36 26.83 11.79
CA GLU A 130 21.98 26.01 10.73
C GLU A 130 23.46 25.71 11.07
N SER A 131 24.12 26.61 11.83
CA SER A 131 25.50 26.44 12.27
C SER A 131 25.66 25.67 13.60
N MET A 132 24.57 25.17 14.19
CA MET A 132 24.63 24.40 15.42
C MET A 132 25.21 23.01 15.24
N GLU A 133 26.07 22.62 16.18
CA GLU A 133 26.64 21.28 16.29
C GLU A 133 25.64 20.34 17.00
N TRP A 134 25.15 19.35 16.29
CA TRP A 134 24.26 18.32 16.83
C TRP A 134 24.99 17.00 16.95
N PRO A 135 24.71 16.16 17.98
CA PRO A 135 25.29 14.84 18.10
C PRO A 135 25.00 13.97 16.87
N GLU A 136 25.99 13.25 16.40
CA GLU A 136 25.78 12.23 15.38
C GLU A 136 25.01 11.05 15.97
N HIS A 137 23.71 11.03 15.78
CA HIS A 137 22.92 9.86 16.10
C HIS A 137 23.10 8.82 15.00
N LYS A 138 23.73 7.69 15.32
CA LYS A 138 23.74 6.53 14.44
C LYS A 138 22.28 6.17 14.11
N GLN A 139 21.85 6.50 12.89
CA GLN A 139 20.55 6.04 12.42
C GLN A 139 20.55 4.53 12.53
N LYS A 140 19.72 3.97 13.42
CA LYS A 140 19.47 2.53 13.43
C LYS A 140 19.02 2.17 12.01
N LYS A 141 19.85 1.44 11.27
CA LYS A 141 19.46 0.91 9.96
C LYS A 141 18.12 0.22 10.16
N ARG A 142 17.07 0.75 9.57
CA ARG A 142 15.77 0.09 9.57
C ARG A 142 15.87 -1.10 8.62
N GLU A 143 16.27 -2.24 9.14
CA GLU A 143 16.43 -3.50 8.39
C GLU A 143 15.10 -4.19 8.05
N ALA A 144 13.98 -3.66 8.48
CA ALA A 144 12.69 -4.27 8.18
C ALA A 144 12.38 -4.15 6.68
N LYS A 145 12.19 -5.27 6.01
CA LYS A 145 11.62 -5.31 4.65
C LYS A 145 10.33 -4.50 4.65
N ARG A 146 10.18 -3.61 3.68
CA ARG A 146 9.02 -2.71 3.59
C ARG A 146 7.85 -3.29 2.82
N TYR A 147 8.00 -4.48 2.30
CA TYR A 147 6.99 -5.23 1.55
C TYR A 147 6.91 -6.66 2.05
N PHE A 148 5.81 -7.33 1.76
CA PHE A 148 5.63 -8.73 2.11
C PHE A 148 6.51 -9.62 1.24
N ALA A 149 7.08 -10.67 1.83
CA ALA A 149 7.65 -11.75 1.05
C ALA A 149 6.58 -12.36 0.12
N ASN A 150 6.99 -12.92 -1.02
CA ASN A 150 6.05 -13.47 -2.00
C ASN A 150 5.09 -14.51 -1.38
N GLU A 151 5.60 -15.39 -0.54
CA GLU A 151 4.78 -16.38 0.16
C GLU A 151 3.74 -15.75 1.10
N ASP A 152 4.12 -14.69 1.83
CA ASP A 152 3.20 -13.99 2.73
C ASP A 152 2.13 -13.22 1.92
N PHE A 153 2.55 -12.57 0.83
CA PHE A 153 1.65 -11.88 -0.10
C PHE A 153 0.63 -12.86 -0.69
N GLU A 154 1.07 -14.00 -1.19
CA GLU A 154 0.22 -15.04 -1.76
C GLU A 154 -0.75 -15.62 -0.72
N LYS A 155 -0.27 -15.95 0.48
CA LYS A 155 -1.13 -16.42 1.57
C LYS A 155 -2.20 -15.41 1.94
N LEU A 156 -1.84 -14.12 2.02
CA LEU A 156 -2.79 -13.05 2.33
C LEU A 156 -3.81 -12.89 1.20
N ALA A 157 -3.38 -12.87 -0.05
CA ALA A 157 -4.25 -12.74 -1.20
C ALA A 157 -5.22 -13.92 -1.31
N LEU A 158 -4.71 -15.16 -1.26
CA LEU A 158 -5.53 -16.38 -1.36
C LEU A 158 -6.51 -16.51 -0.20
N HIS A 159 -6.06 -16.35 1.05
CA HIS A 159 -6.92 -16.45 2.21
C HIS A 159 -8.03 -15.40 2.18
N SER A 160 -7.70 -14.16 1.83
CA SER A 160 -8.67 -13.08 1.76
C SER A 160 -9.68 -13.32 0.64
N THR A 161 -9.20 -13.69 -0.55
CA THR A 161 -10.05 -14.03 -1.70
C THR A 161 -11.02 -15.18 -1.38
N PHE A 162 -10.52 -16.27 -0.83
CA PHE A 162 -11.37 -17.42 -0.50
C PHE A 162 -12.36 -17.12 0.62
N THR A 163 -12.01 -16.26 1.57
CA THR A 163 -12.95 -15.83 2.62
C THR A 163 -14.12 -15.01 2.05
N VAL A 164 -13.83 -14.11 1.10
CA VAL A 164 -14.86 -13.31 0.42
C VAL A 164 -15.75 -14.19 -0.45
N ILE A 165 -15.17 -15.11 -1.22
CA ILE A 165 -15.93 -16.04 -2.08
C ILE A 165 -16.79 -16.98 -1.23
N ASP A 166 -16.27 -17.55 -0.13
CA ASP A 166 -17.03 -18.38 0.80
C ASP A 166 -18.26 -17.64 1.33
N PHE A 167 -18.10 -16.38 1.72
CA PHE A 167 -19.19 -15.54 2.18
C PHE A 167 -20.25 -15.31 1.10
N LEU A 168 -19.87 -14.86 -0.09
CA LEU A 168 -20.80 -14.59 -1.17
C LEU A 168 -21.54 -15.85 -1.62
N THR A 169 -20.85 -16.99 -1.74
CA THR A 169 -21.47 -18.27 -2.11
C THR A 169 -22.44 -18.78 -1.06
N ARG A 170 -22.17 -18.61 0.23
CA ARG A 170 -23.11 -18.95 1.32
C ARG A 170 -24.39 -18.12 1.28
N LEU A 171 -24.28 -16.88 0.83
CA LEU A 171 -25.42 -15.98 0.67
C LEU A 171 -26.09 -16.12 -0.71
N SER A 172 -25.71 -17.11 -1.50
CA SER A 172 -26.20 -17.34 -2.89
C SER A 172 -26.09 -16.08 -3.76
N LYS A 173 -25.00 -15.31 -3.56
CA LYS A 173 -24.70 -14.12 -4.37
C LYS A 173 -23.71 -14.47 -5.48
N ASP A 174 -23.89 -13.84 -6.63
CA ASP A 174 -22.97 -13.98 -7.74
C ASP A 174 -21.56 -13.46 -7.37
N VAL A 175 -20.55 -14.22 -7.77
CA VAL A 175 -19.14 -13.89 -7.67
C VAL A 175 -18.67 -13.39 -9.03
N GLU A 176 -18.08 -12.21 -9.07
CA GLU A 176 -17.56 -11.57 -10.28
C GLU A 176 -16.28 -12.26 -10.78
N ASP A 177 -15.38 -12.63 -9.86
CA ASP A 177 -14.14 -13.31 -10.22
C ASP A 177 -14.38 -14.82 -10.44
N LYS A 178 -14.72 -15.16 -11.69
CA LYS A 178 -14.99 -16.57 -12.07
C LYS A 178 -13.76 -17.46 -11.96
N THR A 179 -12.56 -16.91 -12.16
CA THR A 179 -11.30 -17.65 -12.03
C THR A 179 -11.03 -18.01 -10.57
N ALA A 180 -11.15 -17.04 -9.68
CA ALA A 180 -11.00 -17.28 -8.25
C ALA A 180 -12.08 -18.24 -7.71
N LEU A 181 -13.32 -18.12 -8.20
CA LEU A 181 -14.41 -19.05 -7.86
C LEU A 181 -14.10 -20.49 -8.31
N LYS A 182 -13.55 -20.67 -9.52
CA LYS A 182 -13.14 -22.00 -10.02
C LYS A 182 -12.06 -22.61 -9.11
N HIS A 183 -11.06 -21.84 -8.73
CA HIS A 183 -10.00 -22.28 -7.80
C HIS A 183 -10.55 -22.60 -6.41
N PHE A 184 -11.42 -21.73 -5.87
CA PHE A 184 -12.08 -21.97 -4.58
C PHE A 184 -12.82 -23.32 -4.56
N ASN A 185 -13.60 -23.61 -5.60
CA ASN A 185 -14.34 -24.88 -5.73
C ASN A 185 -13.39 -26.08 -5.91
N ALA A 186 -12.35 -25.95 -6.73
CA ALA A 186 -11.39 -27.01 -6.98
C ALA A 186 -10.62 -27.43 -5.70
N PHE A 187 -10.27 -26.46 -4.86
CA PHE A 187 -9.57 -26.72 -3.59
C PHE A 187 -10.50 -27.07 -2.43
N ASN A 188 -11.83 -27.08 -2.65
CA ASN A 188 -12.84 -27.31 -1.61
C ASN A 188 -12.57 -26.49 -0.32
N LYS A 189 -12.27 -25.20 -0.49
CA LYS A 189 -11.85 -24.29 0.59
C LYS A 189 -13.00 -23.70 1.40
N ARG A 190 -14.20 -24.30 1.29
CA ARG A 190 -15.34 -23.90 2.11
C ARG A 190 -14.99 -24.06 3.59
N ARG A 191 -15.20 -22.99 4.38
CA ARG A 191 -14.93 -23.06 5.82
C ARG A 191 -15.94 -23.94 6.53
N ASP A 192 -15.46 -24.76 7.44
CA ASP A 192 -16.31 -25.38 8.43
C ASP A 192 -16.61 -24.35 9.54
N LEU A 193 -17.83 -23.88 9.60
CA LEU A 193 -18.27 -22.86 10.56
C LEU A 193 -18.93 -23.48 11.80
N ASN A 194 -19.17 -24.79 11.84
CA ASN A 194 -19.94 -25.47 12.87
C ASN A 194 -21.35 -24.88 13.09
N PHE A 195 -21.83 -24.06 12.15
CA PHE A 195 -23.19 -23.49 12.14
C PHE A 195 -23.60 -23.15 10.70
N ASN A 196 -24.90 -23.07 10.47
CA ASN A 196 -25.42 -22.72 9.15
C ASN A 196 -25.40 -21.19 8.98
N PHE A 197 -24.58 -20.70 8.03
CA PHE A 197 -24.53 -19.29 7.68
C PHE A 197 -25.10 -19.08 6.27
N ASN A 198 -26.17 -18.29 6.22
CA ASN A 198 -26.87 -17.91 4.99
C ASN A 198 -27.41 -16.47 5.11
N GLU A 199 -28.14 -16.00 4.12
CA GLU A 199 -28.67 -14.63 4.10
C GLU A 199 -29.61 -14.36 5.29
N SER A 200 -30.45 -15.32 5.68
CA SER A 200 -31.31 -15.18 6.86
C SER A 200 -30.48 -15.02 8.14
N THR A 201 -29.40 -15.78 8.29
CA THR A 201 -28.50 -15.68 9.44
C THR A 201 -27.83 -14.32 9.52
N LEU A 202 -27.37 -13.80 8.36
CA LEU A 202 -26.75 -12.47 8.29
C LEU A 202 -27.76 -11.37 8.68
N ASN A 203 -28.96 -11.42 8.11
CA ASN A 203 -30.02 -10.43 8.35
C ASN A 203 -30.46 -10.41 9.82
N ASP A 204 -30.69 -11.58 10.39
CA ASP A 204 -31.04 -11.69 11.82
C ASP A 204 -29.89 -11.22 12.70
N TYR A 205 -28.65 -11.53 12.37
CA TYR A 205 -27.49 -11.02 13.11
C TYR A 205 -27.45 -9.50 13.08
N ILE A 206 -27.61 -8.87 11.91
CA ILE A 206 -27.61 -7.41 11.77
C ILE A 206 -28.74 -6.80 12.58
N LEU A 207 -29.97 -7.29 12.42
CA LEU A 207 -31.14 -6.81 13.09
C LEU A 207 -30.96 -6.86 14.63
N LEU A 208 -30.63 -8.04 15.16
CA LEU A 208 -30.47 -8.25 16.60
C LEU A 208 -29.27 -7.45 17.14
N ARG A 209 -28.21 -7.26 16.36
CA ARG A 209 -27.05 -6.47 16.76
C ARG A 209 -27.35 -4.98 16.85
N LEU A 210 -28.05 -4.41 15.86
CA LEU A 210 -28.49 -3.02 15.90
C LEU A 210 -29.46 -2.78 17.06
N TRP A 211 -30.40 -3.68 17.23
CA TRP A 211 -31.35 -3.61 18.31
C TRP A 211 -30.67 -3.66 19.71
N SER A 212 -29.73 -4.57 19.91
CA SER A 212 -28.95 -4.68 21.16
C SER A 212 -28.11 -3.43 21.47
N LYS A 213 -27.83 -2.59 20.46
CA LYS A 213 -27.11 -1.31 20.59
C LYS A 213 -28.03 -0.12 20.85
N GLY A 214 -29.36 -0.34 20.91
CA GLY A 214 -30.34 0.69 21.20
C GLY A 214 -30.77 1.55 20.01
N TYR A 215 -30.58 1.07 18.77
CA TYR A 215 -31.12 1.76 17.61
C TYR A 215 -32.65 1.68 17.55
N SER A 216 -33.31 2.74 17.04
CA SER A 216 -34.74 2.78 16.88
C SER A 216 -35.26 1.80 15.84
N GLN A 217 -36.49 1.30 16.00
CA GLN A 217 -37.17 0.44 15.02
C GLN A 217 -37.15 1.04 13.61
N GLY A 218 -37.43 2.35 13.47
CA GLY A 218 -37.41 3.02 12.18
C GLY A 218 -36.05 3.01 11.51
N PHE A 219 -34.99 3.19 12.30
CA PHE A 219 -33.62 3.08 11.77
C PHE A 219 -33.28 1.65 11.33
N ILE A 220 -33.61 0.64 12.15
CA ILE A 220 -33.38 -0.77 11.83
C ILE A 220 -34.16 -1.17 10.59
N ALA A 221 -35.43 -0.81 10.47
CA ALA A 221 -36.27 -1.06 9.30
C ALA A 221 -35.67 -0.50 8.02
N SER A 222 -35.16 0.74 8.05
CA SER A 222 -34.52 1.38 6.89
C SER A 222 -33.22 0.71 6.49
N LYS A 223 -32.44 0.18 7.45
CA LYS A 223 -31.15 -0.47 7.20
C LYS A 223 -31.27 -1.91 6.75
N CYS A 224 -32.25 -2.64 7.30
CA CYS A 224 -32.46 -4.06 7.02
C CYS A 224 -33.48 -4.30 5.91
N HIS A 225 -34.11 -3.23 5.36
CA HIS A 225 -35.17 -3.32 4.34
C HIS A 225 -36.33 -4.25 4.73
N VAL A 226 -36.67 -4.27 6.02
CA VAL A 226 -37.78 -5.07 6.55
C VAL A 226 -38.88 -4.17 7.13
N PRO A 227 -40.16 -4.63 7.18
CA PRO A 227 -41.22 -3.87 7.78
C PRO A 227 -40.90 -3.51 9.24
N ARG A 228 -41.36 -2.35 9.69
CA ARG A 228 -41.02 -1.80 11.00
C ARG A 228 -41.46 -2.69 12.15
N GLU A 229 -42.58 -3.36 12.01
CA GLU A 229 -43.13 -4.32 13.00
C GLU A 229 -42.25 -5.54 13.23
N PHE A 230 -41.38 -5.90 12.25
CA PHE A 230 -40.43 -7.00 12.40
C PHE A 230 -39.10 -6.57 13.06
N CYS A 231 -38.92 -5.28 13.29
CA CYS A 231 -37.66 -4.75 13.85
C CYS A 231 -37.68 -4.72 15.40
N ASP A 232 -38.82 -5.00 16.01
CA ASP A 232 -38.95 -5.14 17.47
C ASP A 232 -39.74 -6.42 17.82
N PRO A 233 -39.10 -7.57 17.62
CA PRO A 233 -39.80 -8.85 17.85
C PRO A 233 -40.21 -9.08 19.29
N PHE A 234 -39.79 -8.24 20.25
CA PHE A 234 -39.97 -8.49 21.68
C PHE A 234 -40.50 -7.31 22.49
N GLY A 235 -40.67 -6.13 21.91
CA GLY A 235 -41.22 -4.94 22.60
C GLY A 235 -40.37 -4.40 23.75
N LYS A 236 -39.13 -4.87 23.93
CA LYS A 236 -38.19 -4.44 24.99
C LYS A 236 -36.76 -4.49 24.53
N LEU A 237 -35.91 -3.62 25.07
CA LEU A 237 -34.44 -3.69 24.92
C LEU A 237 -33.92 -4.88 25.73
N TYR A 238 -33.57 -5.96 25.05
CA TYR A 238 -33.05 -7.15 25.71
C TYR A 238 -31.54 -7.12 25.83
N PRO A 239 -31.00 -7.62 26.95
CA PRO A 239 -29.59 -7.76 27.14
C PRO A 239 -28.97 -8.76 26.12
N HIS A 240 -27.68 -8.66 25.93
CA HIS A 240 -26.88 -9.47 25.01
C HIS A 240 -27.13 -11.00 25.12
N ARG A 241 -27.58 -11.46 26.27
CA ARG A 241 -27.94 -12.87 26.56
C ARG A 241 -29.12 -13.35 25.70
N GLU A 242 -30.14 -12.52 25.50
CA GLU A 242 -31.34 -12.90 24.76
C GLU A 242 -31.13 -12.89 23.26
N VAL A 243 -30.34 -11.95 22.75
CA VAL A 243 -29.86 -11.99 21.37
C VAL A 243 -29.15 -13.34 21.06
N ARG A 244 -28.34 -13.80 22.00
CA ARG A 244 -27.68 -15.11 21.92
C ARG A 244 -28.67 -16.26 21.90
N ASN A 245 -29.68 -16.24 22.76
CA ASN A 245 -30.69 -17.30 22.82
C ASN A 245 -31.52 -17.38 21.53
N ILE A 246 -31.85 -16.25 20.93
CA ILE A 246 -32.56 -16.18 19.65
C ILE A 246 -31.70 -16.78 18.51
N MET A 247 -30.44 -16.40 18.42
CA MET A 247 -29.53 -16.93 17.39
C MET A 247 -29.32 -18.44 17.56
N ASN A 248 -29.26 -18.94 18.82
CA ASN A 248 -29.15 -20.36 19.07
C ASN A 248 -30.44 -21.11 18.68
N GLY A 249 -31.62 -20.61 19.08
CA GLY A 249 -32.88 -21.27 18.75
C GLY A 249 -33.21 -21.30 17.25
N LYS A 250 -32.96 -20.21 16.55
CA LYS A 250 -33.31 -20.07 15.11
C LYS A 250 -32.25 -20.60 14.15
N HIS A 251 -30.95 -20.45 14.46
CA HIS A 251 -29.85 -20.74 13.55
C HIS A 251 -28.85 -21.78 14.06
N ASN A 252 -29.14 -22.40 15.22
CA ASN A 252 -28.24 -23.36 15.87
C ASN A 252 -26.85 -22.78 16.20
N ILE A 253 -26.79 -21.47 16.52
CA ILE A 253 -25.56 -20.75 16.81
C ILE A 253 -25.34 -20.75 18.33
N ARG A 254 -24.56 -21.70 18.83
CA ARG A 254 -24.26 -21.83 20.27
C ARG A 254 -23.45 -20.64 20.82
N HIS A 255 -22.57 -20.06 20.00
CA HIS A 255 -21.69 -18.96 20.37
C HIS A 255 -21.81 -17.82 19.37
N PHE A 256 -22.48 -16.76 19.80
CA PHE A 256 -22.64 -15.53 19.00
C PHE A 256 -21.31 -14.95 18.50
N ASP A 257 -20.25 -15.11 19.27
CA ASP A 257 -18.90 -14.68 18.91
C ASP A 257 -18.34 -15.37 17.66
N HIS A 258 -18.78 -16.61 17.35
CA HIS A 258 -18.38 -17.28 16.12
C HIS A 258 -18.90 -16.56 14.88
N VAL A 259 -20.15 -16.11 14.91
CA VAL A 259 -20.75 -15.32 13.83
C VAL A 259 -20.04 -13.98 13.70
N ARG A 260 -19.83 -13.29 14.81
CA ARG A 260 -19.10 -12.03 14.83
C ARG A 260 -17.69 -12.19 14.26
N ASN A 261 -16.97 -13.21 14.69
CA ASN A 261 -15.61 -13.46 14.20
C ASN A 261 -15.58 -13.78 12.72
N TYR A 262 -16.53 -14.55 12.20
CA TYR A 262 -16.64 -14.83 10.78
C TYR A 262 -16.93 -13.57 9.97
N ILE A 263 -17.91 -12.76 10.38
CA ILE A 263 -18.25 -11.49 9.73
C ILE A 263 -17.06 -10.52 9.75
N ASN A 264 -16.37 -10.42 10.89
CA ASN A 264 -15.16 -9.59 10.99
C ASN A 264 -14.05 -10.08 10.05
N GLN A 265 -13.86 -11.39 9.92
CA GLN A 265 -12.88 -11.94 9.00
C GLN A 265 -13.22 -11.62 7.54
N VAL A 266 -14.49 -11.72 7.14
CA VAL A 266 -14.94 -11.34 5.79
C VAL A 266 -14.69 -9.86 5.56
N TYR A 267 -15.04 -9.02 6.52
CA TYR A 267 -14.88 -7.58 6.45
C TYR A 267 -13.39 -7.18 6.34
N TYR A 268 -12.53 -7.79 7.14
CA TYR A 268 -11.08 -7.57 7.08
C TYR A 268 -10.48 -8.12 5.79
N SER A 269 -10.92 -9.28 5.33
CA SER A 269 -10.51 -9.83 4.03
C SER A 269 -10.83 -8.87 2.89
N SER A 270 -12.01 -8.27 2.90
CA SER A 270 -12.43 -7.28 1.91
C SER A 270 -11.52 -6.04 1.92
N ALA A 271 -11.16 -5.54 3.10
CA ALA A 271 -10.26 -4.40 3.24
C ALA A 271 -8.82 -4.76 2.79
N ILE A 272 -8.35 -5.96 3.12
CA ILE A 272 -7.02 -6.45 2.70
C ILE A 272 -6.93 -6.59 1.18
N ILE A 273 -7.92 -7.21 0.51
CA ILE A 273 -7.96 -7.32 -0.95
C ILE A 273 -7.91 -5.93 -1.57
N THR A 274 -8.76 -5.02 -1.09
CA THR A 274 -8.80 -3.66 -1.61
C THR A 274 -7.46 -2.97 -1.45
N ALA A 275 -6.86 -2.99 -0.26
CA ALA A 275 -5.57 -2.34 0.00
C ALA A 275 -4.42 -2.99 -0.80
N LEU A 276 -4.39 -4.32 -0.89
CA LEU A 276 -3.32 -5.10 -1.51
C LEU A 276 -3.29 -4.90 -3.02
N LEU A 277 -4.46 -4.85 -3.67
CA LEU A 277 -4.58 -4.82 -5.13
C LEU A 277 -4.78 -3.40 -5.72
N THR A 278 -5.12 -2.42 -4.89
CA THR A 278 -5.16 -1.00 -5.32
C THR A 278 -3.91 -0.23 -4.93
N GLY A 279 -3.22 -0.65 -3.88
CA GLY A 279 -2.11 0.09 -3.29
C GLY A 279 -2.52 1.42 -2.65
N MET A 280 -3.79 1.57 -2.29
CA MET A 280 -4.32 2.75 -1.59
C MET A 280 -3.57 3.01 -0.30
N ARG A 281 -3.42 4.29 0.05
CA ARG A 281 -2.96 4.67 1.39
C ARG A 281 -4.05 4.40 2.43
N PRO A 282 -3.70 4.20 3.71
CA PRO A 282 -4.70 3.98 4.76
C PRO A 282 -5.78 5.05 4.82
N GLU A 283 -5.40 6.32 4.62
CA GLU A 283 -6.34 7.43 4.58
C GLU A 283 -7.29 7.35 3.38
N GLU A 284 -6.79 6.95 2.20
CA GLU A 284 -7.59 6.74 0.99
C GLU A 284 -8.55 5.56 1.16
N LEU A 285 -8.08 4.45 1.75
CA LEU A 285 -8.91 3.29 2.06
C LEU A 285 -10.06 3.63 3.02
N SER A 286 -9.81 4.48 4.02
CA SER A 286 -10.82 4.89 5.01
C SER A 286 -11.88 5.85 4.47
N GLU A 287 -11.61 6.50 3.34
CA GLU A 287 -12.52 7.47 2.72
C GLU A 287 -13.46 6.85 1.67
N ILE A 288 -13.34 5.56 1.39
CA ILE A 288 -14.21 4.88 0.43
C ILE A 288 -15.66 4.94 0.95
N ARG A 289 -16.57 5.44 0.08
CA ARG A 289 -18.00 5.58 0.39
C ARG A 289 -18.80 4.44 -0.21
N ILE A 290 -19.67 3.82 0.57
CA ILE A 290 -20.52 2.69 0.12
C ILE A 290 -21.38 3.11 -1.07
N SER A 291 -21.98 4.31 -0.99
CA SER A 291 -22.94 4.83 -1.96
C SER A 291 -22.34 5.16 -3.33
N SER A 292 -21.00 5.36 -3.43
CA SER A 292 -20.37 5.90 -4.64
C SER A 292 -19.01 5.32 -4.97
N CYS A 293 -18.62 4.20 -4.34
CA CYS A 293 -17.26 3.70 -4.49
C CYS A 293 -16.96 3.00 -5.82
N LEU A 294 -17.95 2.40 -6.47
CA LEU A 294 -17.76 1.72 -7.76
C LEU A 294 -18.48 2.47 -8.86
N VAL A 295 -17.74 2.84 -9.89
CA VAL A 295 -18.29 3.51 -11.08
C VAL A 295 -17.65 2.91 -12.33
N VAL A 296 -18.37 2.98 -13.46
CA VAL A 296 -17.79 2.68 -14.77
C VAL A 296 -17.21 3.96 -15.36
N HIS A 297 -15.93 3.93 -15.72
CA HIS A 297 -15.23 5.03 -16.34
C HIS A 297 -14.53 4.53 -17.61
N GLU A 298 -14.89 5.12 -18.76
CA GLU A 298 -14.32 4.72 -20.06
C GLU A 298 -14.42 3.20 -20.35
N GLY A 299 -15.51 2.57 -19.89
CA GLY A 299 -15.74 1.13 -20.07
C GLY A 299 -15.08 0.22 -19.05
N TYR A 300 -14.35 0.77 -18.07
CA TYR A 300 -13.70 0.01 -17.01
C TYR A 300 -14.34 0.28 -15.65
N ASP A 301 -14.43 -0.76 -14.84
CA ASP A 301 -14.82 -0.62 -13.43
C ASP A 301 -13.70 0.03 -12.65
N VAL A 302 -14.01 1.11 -11.94
CA VAL A 302 -13.05 1.83 -11.10
C VAL A 302 -13.60 2.03 -9.68
N LEU A 303 -12.70 1.93 -8.73
CA LEU A 303 -12.96 2.25 -7.33
C LEU A 303 -12.65 3.73 -7.10
N VAL A 304 -13.60 4.46 -6.51
CA VAL A 304 -13.45 5.89 -6.23
C VAL A 304 -13.23 6.11 -4.74
N SER A 305 -12.27 6.97 -4.42
CA SER A 305 -11.99 7.45 -3.06
C SER A 305 -11.36 8.85 -3.13
N ASN A 306 -11.02 9.43 -1.98
CA ASN A 306 -10.41 10.75 -1.87
C ASN A 306 -8.88 10.66 -1.75
N VAL A 307 -8.15 11.29 -2.68
CA VAL A 307 -6.70 11.48 -2.58
C VAL A 307 -6.39 12.70 -1.71
N LYS A 308 -5.99 12.49 -0.46
CA LYS A 308 -5.71 13.58 0.49
C LYS A 308 -4.26 14.08 0.47
N LYS A 309 -3.31 13.23 0.09
CA LYS A 309 -1.90 13.59 0.12
C LYS A 309 -1.46 14.13 -1.24
N ASN A 310 -0.86 15.32 -1.23
CA ASN A 310 -0.43 16.06 -2.42
C ASN A 310 -1.59 16.57 -3.30
N ASP A 311 -2.81 16.56 -2.79
CA ASP A 311 -3.91 17.25 -3.42
C ASP A 311 -3.76 18.74 -3.08
N PHE A 312 -3.42 19.54 -4.07
CA PHE A 312 -3.44 20.99 -3.98
C PHE A 312 -4.87 21.40 -4.27
N GLU A 313 -5.50 22.11 -3.38
CA GLU A 313 -6.94 22.46 -3.38
C GLU A 313 -7.47 23.01 -4.71
N ASN A 314 -6.60 23.38 -5.65
CA ASN A 314 -6.97 23.92 -6.96
C ASN A 314 -6.39 23.15 -8.17
N LEU A 315 -5.61 22.10 -7.95
CA LEU A 315 -5.00 21.31 -9.02
C LEU A 315 -5.29 19.83 -8.75
N LYS A 316 -6.43 19.33 -9.14
CA LYS A 316 -6.72 17.88 -9.16
C LYS A 316 -5.72 17.20 -10.10
N LEU A 317 -4.51 16.95 -9.60
CA LEU A 317 -3.42 16.34 -10.36
C LEU A 317 -3.67 14.86 -10.65
N PHE A 318 -4.50 14.22 -9.85
CA PHE A 318 -4.90 12.84 -9.99
C PHE A 318 -6.40 12.73 -9.98
N ASP A 319 -6.92 11.80 -10.76
CA ASP A 319 -8.27 11.32 -10.52
C ASP A 319 -8.29 10.50 -9.22
N ASP A 320 -9.39 10.55 -8.51
CA ASP A 320 -9.63 9.77 -7.30
C ASP A 320 -10.07 8.33 -7.63
N LYS A 321 -9.55 7.74 -8.72
CA LYS A 321 -10.00 6.48 -9.30
C LYS A 321 -8.87 5.45 -9.31
N TRP A 322 -9.18 4.23 -8.90
CA TRP A 322 -8.29 3.05 -8.97
C TRP A 322 -8.97 1.95 -9.77
N VAL A 323 -8.23 1.21 -10.57
CA VAL A 323 -8.78 0.07 -11.31
C VAL A 323 -9.38 -0.94 -10.34
N ALA A 324 -10.64 -1.33 -10.57
CA ALA A 324 -11.37 -2.32 -9.79
C ALA A 324 -11.48 -3.63 -10.56
N ILE A 325 -10.52 -4.53 -10.36
CA ILE A 325 -10.60 -5.89 -10.91
C ILE A 325 -11.71 -6.70 -10.23
N ALA A 326 -12.13 -7.80 -10.83
CA ALA A 326 -13.31 -8.58 -10.42
C ALA A 326 -13.33 -8.91 -8.92
N ILE A 327 -12.22 -9.38 -8.35
CA ILE A 327 -12.15 -9.71 -6.91
C ILE A 327 -12.28 -8.49 -6.00
N ILE A 328 -11.89 -7.29 -6.46
CA ILE A 328 -12.13 -6.05 -5.70
C ILE A 328 -13.63 -5.75 -5.66
N LYS A 329 -14.36 -5.96 -6.76
CA LYS A 329 -15.82 -5.80 -6.79
C LYS A 329 -16.50 -6.78 -5.83
N ASP A 330 -16.06 -8.01 -5.79
CA ASP A 330 -16.54 -9.02 -4.83
C ASP A 330 -16.26 -8.62 -3.38
N ALA A 331 -15.07 -8.10 -3.11
CA ALA A 331 -14.70 -7.62 -1.78
C ALA A 331 -15.57 -6.42 -1.33
N ILE A 332 -15.83 -5.47 -2.23
CA ILE A 332 -16.70 -4.32 -1.96
C ILE A 332 -18.14 -4.80 -1.74
N LYS A 333 -18.63 -5.72 -2.56
CA LYS A 333 -19.97 -6.32 -2.41
C LYS A 333 -20.13 -7.00 -1.05
N ALA A 334 -19.15 -7.80 -0.64
CA ALA A 334 -19.17 -8.46 0.67
C ALA A 334 -19.15 -7.45 1.84
N ALA A 335 -18.26 -6.45 1.78
CA ALA A 335 -18.20 -5.40 2.79
C ALA A 335 -19.48 -4.57 2.86
N SER A 336 -20.08 -4.26 1.71
CA SER A 336 -21.36 -3.51 1.62
C SER A 336 -22.51 -4.28 2.25
N MET A 337 -22.58 -5.60 2.11
CA MET A 337 -23.59 -6.44 2.75
C MET A 337 -23.48 -6.46 4.29
N ILE A 338 -22.29 -6.23 4.81
CA ILE A 338 -22.03 -6.12 6.27
C ILE A 338 -22.29 -4.68 6.76
N SER A 339 -22.27 -3.70 5.88
CA SER A 339 -22.35 -2.28 6.22
C SER A 339 -23.60 -1.84 6.97
N PRO A 340 -24.78 -2.50 6.87
CA PRO A 340 -25.94 -2.16 7.71
C PRO A 340 -25.67 -2.20 9.22
N LEU A 341 -24.64 -2.93 9.68
CA LEU A 341 -24.19 -2.92 11.08
C LEU A 341 -23.66 -1.55 11.53
N LYS A 342 -23.38 -0.63 10.58
CA LYS A 342 -22.78 0.68 10.83
C LYS A 342 -23.78 1.79 10.58
N ASN A 343 -23.62 2.89 11.30
CA ASN A 343 -24.39 4.11 11.08
C ASN A 343 -23.55 5.17 10.37
N ASN A 344 -22.91 4.78 9.24
CA ASN A 344 -22.17 5.70 8.40
C ASN A 344 -22.06 5.14 6.98
N ASP A 345 -21.62 6.00 6.03
CA ASP A 345 -21.43 5.64 4.62
C ASP A 345 -19.99 5.21 4.29
N PHE A 346 -19.10 5.09 5.26
CA PHE A 346 -17.75 4.62 5.00
C PHE A 346 -17.70 3.10 4.83
N LEU A 347 -17.13 2.62 3.72
CA LEU A 347 -17.03 1.18 3.44
C LEU A 347 -16.21 0.47 4.53
N PHE A 348 -15.05 1.04 4.88
CA PHE A 348 -14.18 0.50 5.92
C PHE A 348 -14.15 1.44 7.13
N SER A 349 -14.97 1.12 8.12
CA SER A 349 -15.07 1.80 9.41
C SER A 349 -15.30 0.78 10.52
N ASN A 350 -15.25 1.22 11.77
CA ASN A 350 -15.45 0.30 12.89
C ASN A 350 -16.91 -0.19 12.96
N VAL A 351 -17.08 -1.49 12.92
CA VAL A 351 -18.40 -2.15 12.92
C VAL A 351 -18.98 -2.30 14.34
N ASP A 352 -18.10 -2.44 15.33
CA ASP A 352 -18.53 -2.83 16.68
C ASP A 352 -18.78 -1.66 17.64
N THR A 353 -18.19 -0.50 17.41
CA THR A 353 -18.21 0.63 18.36
C THR A 353 -19.21 1.71 18.02
N VAL A 354 -19.97 1.57 16.95
CA VAL A 354 -20.94 2.60 16.55
C VAL A 354 -22.14 2.57 17.51
N SER A 355 -22.34 3.68 18.20
CA SER A 355 -23.47 3.95 19.08
C SER A 355 -24.42 4.94 18.39
N PRO A 356 -25.73 4.88 18.62
CA PRO A 356 -26.69 5.88 18.14
C PRO A 356 -26.32 7.31 18.53
N THR A 357 -25.60 7.48 19.64
CA THR A 357 -25.23 8.79 20.20
C THR A 357 -23.88 9.33 19.75
N LYS A 358 -23.07 8.55 19.06
CA LYS A 358 -21.76 9.00 18.57
C LYS A 358 -21.83 9.42 17.11
N ALA A 359 -21.17 10.54 16.78
CA ALA A 359 -21.01 10.95 15.40
C ALA A 359 -20.31 9.87 14.58
N ALA A 360 -20.84 9.62 13.39
CA ALA A 360 -20.24 8.68 12.44
C ALA A 360 -18.94 9.26 11.88
N THR A 361 -17.83 8.57 12.09
CA THR A 361 -16.50 8.93 11.56
C THR A 361 -15.89 7.77 10.81
N ASN A 362 -14.96 8.08 9.89
CA ASN A 362 -14.14 7.07 9.26
C ASN A 362 -13.17 6.42 10.26
N MET A 363 -12.54 5.33 9.86
CA MET A 363 -11.53 4.68 10.67
C MET A 363 -10.21 5.46 10.63
N SER A 364 -9.60 5.71 11.78
CA SER A 364 -8.28 6.31 11.86
C SER A 364 -7.20 5.37 11.29
N SER A 365 -6.07 5.94 10.85
CA SER A 365 -4.93 5.13 10.37
C SER A 365 -4.41 4.15 11.43
N SER A 366 -4.47 4.50 12.71
CA SER A 366 -4.13 3.60 13.82
C SER A 366 -5.16 2.47 13.98
N GLY A 367 -6.45 2.76 13.80
CA GLY A 367 -7.52 1.77 13.80
C GLY A 367 -7.35 0.77 12.66
N ILE A 368 -7.06 1.25 11.44
CA ILE A 368 -6.75 0.39 10.28
C ILE A 368 -5.55 -0.50 10.58
N LYS A 369 -4.47 0.06 11.13
CA LYS A 369 -3.30 -0.73 11.50
C LYS A 369 -3.65 -1.83 12.49
N HIS A 370 -4.38 -1.52 13.54
CA HIS A 370 -4.75 -2.49 14.58
C HIS A 370 -5.57 -3.66 14.03
N PHE A 371 -6.57 -3.41 13.21
CA PHE A 371 -7.36 -4.51 12.62
C PHE A 371 -6.52 -5.36 11.65
N ILE A 372 -5.61 -4.74 10.89
CA ILE A 372 -4.72 -5.49 9.99
C ILE A 372 -3.74 -6.35 10.78
N ASP A 373 -3.12 -5.84 11.84
CA ASP A 373 -2.23 -6.61 12.71
C ASP A 373 -2.95 -7.86 13.27
N ASN A 374 -4.20 -7.71 13.70
CA ASN A 374 -5.01 -8.83 14.16
C ASN A 374 -5.29 -9.85 13.05
N TYR A 375 -5.59 -9.37 11.85
CA TYR A 375 -5.83 -10.24 10.69
C TYR A 375 -4.56 -10.98 10.26
N LEU A 376 -3.41 -10.31 10.23
CA LEU A 376 -2.12 -10.93 9.93
C LEU A 376 -1.79 -12.06 10.92
N ASN A 377 -2.09 -11.86 12.20
CA ASN A 377 -1.92 -12.92 13.21
C ASN A 377 -2.76 -14.17 12.91
N VAL A 378 -3.95 -13.99 12.36
CA VAL A 378 -4.83 -15.12 11.99
C VAL A 378 -4.29 -15.85 10.76
N VAL A 379 -3.81 -15.12 9.74
CA VAL A 379 -3.43 -15.69 8.43
C VAL A 379 -2.00 -16.21 8.42
N LEU A 380 -1.07 -15.44 8.97
CA LEU A 380 0.36 -15.76 8.94
C LEU A 380 0.88 -16.41 10.23
N GLY A 381 0.08 -16.32 11.30
CA GLY A 381 0.49 -16.75 12.63
C GLY A 381 1.25 -15.67 13.41
N LYS A 382 1.18 -15.77 14.74
CA LYS A 382 1.72 -14.73 15.65
C LYS A 382 3.23 -14.53 15.52
N GLU A 383 4.00 -15.59 15.37
CA GLU A 383 5.47 -15.51 15.28
C GLU A 383 5.90 -14.83 13.96
N ARG A 384 5.28 -15.22 12.84
CA ARG A 384 5.55 -14.59 11.55
C ARG A 384 5.17 -13.12 11.55
N THR A 385 4.00 -12.77 12.07
CA THR A 385 3.52 -11.38 12.14
C THR A 385 4.47 -10.50 12.96
N LYS A 386 4.98 -10.98 14.09
CA LYS A 386 5.98 -10.26 14.89
C LYS A 386 7.26 -9.98 14.10
N SER A 387 7.72 -10.94 13.29
CA SER A 387 8.93 -10.78 12.47
C SER A 387 8.78 -9.74 11.35
N ILE A 388 7.55 -9.57 10.82
CA ILE A 388 7.26 -8.67 9.70
C ILE A 388 7.34 -7.18 10.12
N LYS A 389 7.07 -6.84 11.39
CA LYS A 389 6.98 -5.44 11.89
C LYS A 389 6.07 -4.59 10.98
N PHE A 390 4.83 -5.01 10.84
CA PHE A 390 3.87 -4.46 9.89
C PHE A 390 3.76 -2.93 9.94
N ASN A 391 3.72 -2.35 8.75
CA ASN A 391 3.37 -0.96 8.50
C ASN A 391 2.31 -0.93 7.39
N SER A 392 1.28 -0.13 7.53
CA SER A 392 0.18 -0.03 6.57
C SER A 392 0.61 0.34 5.14
N TYR A 393 1.77 0.98 4.95
CA TYR A 393 2.36 1.22 3.63
C TYR A 393 2.93 -0.05 2.97
N MET A 394 3.07 -1.16 3.69
CA MET A 394 3.58 -2.40 3.12
C MET A 394 2.70 -2.94 2.00
N PHE A 395 1.38 -2.76 2.06
CA PHE A 395 0.48 -3.14 0.96
C PHE A 395 0.85 -2.43 -0.34
N ARG A 396 1.06 -1.13 -0.26
CA ARG A 396 1.44 -0.28 -1.39
C ARG A 396 2.82 -0.65 -1.94
N HIS A 397 3.79 -0.90 -1.07
CA HIS A 397 5.12 -1.31 -1.46
C HIS A 397 5.12 -2.71 -2.07
N SER A 398 4.31 -3.63 -1.54
CA SER A 398 4.15 -4.97 -2.10
C SER A 398 3.51 -4.94 -3.48
N LEU A 399 2.47 -4.12 -3.68
CA LEU A 399 1.89 -3.96 -5.01
C LEU A 399 2.91 -3.38 -5.99
N ALA A 400 3.64 -2.31 -5.59
CA ALA A 400 4.69 -1.73 -6.43
C ALA A 400 5.75 -2.77 -6.82
N TYR A 401 6.17 -3.59 -5.85
CA TYR A 401 7.10 -4.68 -6.08
C TYR A 401 6.55 -5.71 -7.08
N GLN A 402 5.31 -6.19 -6.90
CA GLN A 402 4.70 -7.17 -7.79
C GLN A 402 4.49 -6.60 -9.20
N LEU A 403 4.01 -5.36 -9.33
CA LEU A 403 3.84 -4.70 -10.62
C LEU A 403 5.17 -4.51 -11.34
N HIS A 404 6.23 -4.18 -10.62
CA HIS A 404 7.57 -4.08 -11.20
C HIS A 404 8.11 -5.46 -11.63
N ARG A 405 7.87 -6.49 -10.83
CA ARG A 405 8.28 -7.87 -11.12
C ARG A 405 7.64 -8.41 -12.41
N ILE A 406 6.41 -8.02 -12.73
CA ILE A 406 5.76 -8.36 -13.99
C ILE A 406 6.08 -7.36 -15.12
N GLU A 407 7.09 -6.54 -14.92
CA GLU A 407 7.63 -5.57 -15.90
C GLU A 407 6.63 -4.49 -16.33
N LEU A 408 5.65 -4.17 -15.48
CA LEU A 408 4.77 -3.04 -15.74
C LEU A 408 5.58 -1.73 -15.65
N GLY A 409 5.49 -0.91 -16.69
CA GLY A 409 6.27 0.33 -16.80
C GLY A 409 6.03 1.31 -15.63
N LEU A 410 7.09 2.01 -15.21
CA LEU A 410 7.07 2.95 -14.08
C LEU A 410 5.97 4.03 -14.17
N PRO A 411 5.61 4.59 -15.35
CA PRO A 411 4.50 5.54 -15.46
C PRO A 411 3.17 4.94 -15.00
N PHE A 412 2.87 3.70 -15.36
CA PHE A 412 1.65 3.01 -14.94
C PHE A 412 1.64 2.73 -13.44
N ILE A 413 2.78 2.31 -12.87
CA ILE A 413 2.93 2.13 -11.43
C ILE A 413 2.73 3.46 -10.70
N SER A 414 3.29 4.55 -11.22
CA SER A 414 3.15 5.90 -10.69
C SER A 414 1.69 6.35 -10.69
N PHE A 415 0.99 6.13 -11.79
CA PHE A 415 -0.43 6.46 -11.92
C PHE A 415 -1.29 5.66 -10.95
N GLN A 416 -1.14 4.34 -10.90
CA GLN A 416 -1.89 3.46 -9.99
C GLN A 416 -1.68 3.85 -8.51
N LEU A 417 -0.45 4.21 -8.15
CA LEU A 417 -0.12 4.60 -6.78
C LEU A 417 -0.37 6.09 -6.49
N LYS A 418 -0.88 6.87 -7.44
CA LYS A 418 -1.14 8.31 -7.28
C LYS A 418 0.08 9.06 -6.72
N HIS A 419 1.22 8.82 -7.33
CA HIS A 419 2.43 9.59 -7.05
C HIS A 419 2.43 10.88 -7.86
N VAL A 420 2.80 11.99 -7.22
CA VAL A 420 3.03 13.24 -7.93
C VAL A 420 4.17 13.01 -8.91
N VAL A 421 3.88 13.24 -10.17
CA VAL A 421 4.88 13.22 -11.21
C VAL A 421 5.78 14.44 -10.98
N ASP A 422 7.07 14.19 -10.69
CA ASP A 422 8.05 15.26 -10.62
C ASP A 422 8.16 15.85 -12.03
N ARG A 423 7.61 17.05 -12.15
CA ARG A 423 7.36 17.73 -13.37
C ARG A 423 8.58 17.90 -14.25
N VAL A 424 8.37 17.48 -15.44
CA VAL A 424 7.97 18.45 -16.43
C VAL A 424 8.74 19.78 -16.34
N GLY A 425 9.99 19.73 -16.22
CA GLY A 425 10.82 20.79 -16.74
C GLY A 425 11.47 20.36 -18.04
N LYS A 426 11.35 19.12 -18.41
CA LYS A 426 11.97 18.59 -19.61
C LYS A 426 11.00 17.65 -20.30
N TYR A 427 10.38 18.17 -21.31
CA TYR A 427 9.63 17.43 -22.30
C TYR A 427 10.52 16.34 -22.90
N THR A 428 10.42 15.15 -22.35
CA THR A 428 10.75 13.95 -23.08
C THR A 428 9.46 13.18 -23.27
N SER A 429 9.19 12.82 -24.47
CA SER A 429 7.96 12.33 -25.04
C SER A 429 7.41 11.00 -24.53
N PHE A 430 7.89 10.50 -23.40
CA PHE A 430 7.37 9.28 -22.78
C PHE A 430 7.39 9.39 -21.25
N GLY A 431 6.21 9.54 -20.69
CA GLY A 431 5.82 9.23 -19.33
C GLY A 431 6.80 9.60 -18.22
N SER A 432 6.70 10.82 -17.71
CA SER A 432 7.42 11.19 -16.50
C SER A 432 6.90 10.41 -15.29
N SER A 433 7.76 9.70 -14.61
CA SER A 433 7.47 9.04 -13.34
C SER A 433 7.82 9.97 -12.18
N SER A 434 7.09 9.85 -11.05
CA SER A 434 7.43 10.61 -9.85
C SER A 434 8.75 10.14 -9.25
N GLY A 435 9.48 11.03 -8.57
CA GLY A 435 10.68 10.66 -7.82
C GLY A 435 10.43 9.54 -6.81
N THR A 436 9.22 9.48 -6.24
CA THR A 436 8.82 8.39 -5.35
C THR A 436 8.68 7.06 -6.11
N THR A 437 8.09 7.07 -7.29
CA THR A 437 7.97 5.85 -8.12
C THR A 437 9.31 5.44 -8.68
N LEU A 438 10.10 6.39 -9.12
CA LEU A 438 11.49 6.14 -9.47
C LEU A 438 12.24 5.49 -8.31
N GLY A 439 12.01 5.89 -7.06
CA GLY A 439 12.56 5.22 -5.88
C GLY A 439 12.10 3.77 -5.66
N TYR A 440 10.99 3.34 -6.25
CA TYR A 440 10.59 1.93 -6.25
C TYR A 440 11.24 1.12 -7.37
N GLY A 441 11.50 1.78 -8.47
CA GLY A 441 11.99 1.18 -9.69
C GLY A 441 13.34 1.68 -10.17
N GLU A 442 13.94 2.61 -9.47
CA GLU A 442 15.07 3.34 -9.96
C GLU A 442 16.35 2.64 -9.69
N ILE A 443 16.79 2.51 -10.65
CA ILE A 443 17.67 3.00 -11.58
C ILE A 443 17.98 4.46 -11.49
N ALA A 444 17.74 5.17 -10.66
CA ALA A 444 18.35 6.44 -10.76
C ALA A 444 19.81 6.27 -10.40
N GLU A 445 20.59 6.28 -11.41
CA GLU A 445 22.02 6.46 -11.34
C GLU A 445 22.40 7.64 -10.43
N ASN A 446 21.47 8.58 -10.21
CA ASN A 446 21.64 9.76 -9.35
C ASN A 446 21.28 9.55 -7.87
N ILE A 447 20.68 8.42 -7.48
CA ILE A 447 20.42 8.10 -6.08
C ILE A 447 21.55 7.25 -5.48
N ILE A 448 22.54 6.91 -6.29
CA ILE A 448 23.76 6.25 -5.82
C ILE A 448 24.46 7.06 -4.71
N ALA A 449 24.31 8.37 -4.71
CA ALA A 449 24.91 9.24 -3.69
C ALA A 449 24.12 9.34 -2.38
N ASN A 450 22.80 9.08 -2.38
CA ASN A 450 21.96 9.26 -1.19
C ASN A 450 21.09 8.04 -0.92
N LYS A 451 21.56 7.22 -0.01
CA LYS A 451 21.00 6.09 0.74
C LYS A 451 19.46 6.09 0.92
N SER A 452 18.67 5.90 -0.13
CA SER A 452 17.22 5.80 0.01
C SER A 452 16.78 4.34 0.01
N MET A 453 15.90 4.01 0.96
CA MET A 453 15.39 2.65 1.19
C MET A 453 14.57 2.05 0.04
N ASN A 454 14.24 2.83 -0.96
CA ASN A 454 13.43 2.40 -2.11
C ASN A 454 14.25 1.60 -3.14
N LYS A 455 15.59 1.70 -3.09
CA LYS A 455 16.51 0.90 -3.91
C LYS A 455 16.37 -0.60 -3.67
N SER A 456 16.12 -1.01 -2.41
CA SER A 456 16.08 -2.44 -2.08
C SER A 456 14.89 -3.15 -2.71
N ILE A 457 13.74 -2.49 -2.81
CA ILE A 457 12.52 -3.10 -3.37
C ILE A 457 12.70 -3.42 -4.85
N ARG A 458 13.27 -2.49 -5.59
CA ARG A 458 13.54 -2.69 -7.01
C ARG A 458 14.63 -3.73 -7.23
N ARG A 459 15.75 -3.61 -6.49
CA ARG A 459 16.84 -4.56 -6.59
C ARG A 459 16.36 -5.99 -6.33
N ASP A 460 15.57 -6.19 -5.28
CA ASP A 460 15.02 -7.50 -4.96
C ASP A 460 14.11 -8.03 -6.09
N ALA A 461 13.29 -7.16 -6.70
CA ALA A 461 12.47 -7.52 -7.85
C ALA A 461 13.31 -7.83 -9.11
N GLU A 462 14.40 -7.12 -9.31
CA GLU A 462 15.32 -7.33 -10.41
C GLU A 462 16.14 -8.61 -10.25
N VAL A 463 16.61 -8.90 -9.04
CA VAL A 463 17.27 -10.18 -8.70
C VAL A 463 16.32 -11.34 -8.98
N GLU A 464 15.06 -11.25 -8.56
CA GLU A 464 14.06 -12.29 -8.79
C GLU A 464 13.77 -12.50 -10.28
N ARG A 465 13.71 -11.40 -11.05
CA ARG A 465 13.60 -11.46 -12.51
C ARG A 465 14.81 -12.14 -13.15
N ILE A 466 16.02 -11.77 -12.74
CA ILE A 466 17.25 -12.37 -13.24
C ILE A 466 17.31 -13.84 -12.90
N LYS A 467 16.94 -14.27 -11.69
CA LYS A 467 16.80 -15.68 -11.33
C LYS A 467 15.91 -16.44 -12.32
N THR A 468 14.84 -15.83 -12.78
CA THR A 468 13.90 -16.46 -13.73
C THR A 468 14.52 -16.70 -15.12
N VAL A 469 15.42 -15.82 -15.56
CA VAL A 469 16.02 -15.83 -16.92
C VAL A 469 17.41 -16.44 -16.93
N MET A 470 18.17 -16.30 -15.84
CA MET A 470 19.58 -16.64 -15.75
C MET A 470 19.86 -17.81 -14.77
N ASP A 471 18.86 -18.62 -14.46
CA ASP A 471 19.10 -19.80 -13.63
C ASP A 471 19.82 -20.90 -14.41
N PRO A 472 21.03 -21.33 -14.02
CA PRO A 472 21.75 -22.42 -14.69
C PRO A 472 20.98 -23.75 -14.67
N ASP A 473 20.09 -23.96 -13.67
CA ASP A 473 19.23 -25.14 -13.57
C ASP A 473 17.88 -24.96 -14.28
N GLY A 474 17.62 -23.77 -14.85
CA GLY A 474 16.39 -23.43 -15.53
C GLY A 474 16.11 -24.29 -16.77
N VAL A 475 14.85 -24.37 -17.15
CA VAL A 475 14.40 -25.00 -18.39
C VAL A 475 14.12 -23.89 -19.40
N TYR A 476 14.79 -23.94 -20.54
CA TYR A 476 14.71 -22.94 -21.62
C TYR A 476 14.39 -23.59 -22.95
N VAL A 477 13.65 -22.87 -23.80
CA VAL A 477 13.24 -23.28 -25.15
C VAL A 477 13.66 -22.20 -26.14
N GLY A 478 13.96 -22.60 -27.37
CA GLY A 478 14.37 -21.72 -28.45
C GLY A 478 15.73 -22.11 -29.03
N PRO A 479 16.13 -21.52 -30.18
CA PRO A 479 17.35 -21.89 -30.90
C PRO A 479 18.61 -21.79 -30.04
N ASN A 480 18.69 -20.79 -29.17
CA ASN A 480 19.84 -20.54 -28.30
C ASN A 480 19.70 -21.12 -26.88
N ALA A 481 18.65 -21.85 -26.58
CA ALA A 481 18.41 -22.36 -25.23
C ALA A 481 19.54 -23.24 -24.69
N LYS A 482 20.09 -24.11 -25.52
CA LYS A 482 21.24 -24.98 -25.15
C LYS A 482 22.51 -24.17 -24.88
N GLU A 483 22.85 -23.26 -25.79
CA GLU A 483 24.02 -22.43 -25.68
C GLU A 483 23.92 -21.47 -24.48
N HIS A 484 22.76 -20.87 -24.29
CA HIS A 484 22.45 -20.06 -23.11
C HIS A 484 22.70 -20.83 -21.80
N LYS A 485 22.18 -22.05 -21.69
CA LYS A 485 22.36 -22.90 -20.52
C LYS A 485 23.83 -23.28 -20.29
N VAL A 486 24.55 -23.64 -21.34
CA VAL A 486 26.00 -23.94 -21.27
C VAL A 486 26.77 -22.73 -20.78
N ARG A 487 26.48 -21.54 -21.33
CA ARG A 487 27.12 -20.29 -20.93
C ARG A 487 26.84 -19.96 -19.46
N LEU A 488 25.59 -20.09 -19.01
CA LEU A 488 25.23 -19.88 -17.61
C LEU A 488 25.98 -20.83 -16.68
N ASN A 489 25.96 -22.11 -16.98
CA ASN A 489 26.67 -23.10 -16.18
C ASN A 489 28.17 -22.77 -16.06
N LYS A 490 28.82 -22.39 -17.16
CA LYS A 490 30.22 -22.01 -17.16
C LYS A 490 30.49 -20.77 -16.30
N VAL A 491 29.63 -19.75 -16.38
CA VAL A 491 29.75 -18.52 -15.61
C VAL A 491 29.54 -18.82 -14.11
N PHE A 492 28.46 -19.51 -13.77
CA PHE A 492 28.16 -19.84 -12.38
C PHE A 492 29.25 -20.72 -11.76
N GLN A 493 29.70 -21.76 -12.48
CA GLN A 493 30.76 -22.63 -12.01
C GLN A 493 32.06 -21.83 -11.75
N GLY A 494 32.46 -20.94 -12.65
CA GLY A 494 33.65 -20.11 -12.48
C GLY A 494 33.59 -19.20 -11.24
N TYR A 495 32.45 -18.59 -10.97
CA TYR A 495 32.26 -17.76 -9.76
C TYR A 495 32.17 -18.60 -8.48
N MET A 496 31.50 -19.76 -8.52
CA MET A 496 31.39 -20.65 -7.37
C MET A 496 32.73 -21.27 -6.97
N GLU A 497 33.63 -21.55 -7.94
CA GLU A 497 35.00 -22.02 -7.69
C GLU A 497 35.85 -20.97 -6.95
N VAL A 498 35.53 -19.69 -7.07
CA VAL A 498 36.17 -18.58 -6.35
C VAL A 498 35.48 -18.28 -5.02
N GLY A 499 34.42 -19.01 -4.67
CA GLY A 499 33.77 -18.96 -3.35
C GLY A 499 32.48 -18.14 -3.30
N TYR A 500 31.94 -17.66 -4.43
CA TYR A 500 30.65 -17.00 -4.47
C TYR A 500 29.49 -18.01 -4.36
N THR A 501 28.46 -17.66 -3.62
CA THR A 501 27.20 -18.40 -3.61
C THR A 501 26.36 -18.08 -4.85
N LYS A 502 25.42 -18.96 -5.18
CA LYS A 502 24.49 -18.76 -6.32
C LYS A 502 23.69 -17.44 -6.17
N ASP A 503 23.27 -17.10 -4.96
CA ASP A 503 22.53 -15.87 -4.69
C ASP A 503 23.39 -14.61 -4.86
N GLU A 504 24.64 -14.64 -4.43
CA GLU A 504 25.57 -13.52 -4.65
C GLU A 504 25.89 -13.29 -6.13
N ILE A 505 25.88 -14.35 -6.95
CA ILE A 505 26.05 -14.22 -8.41
C ILE A 505 24.82 -13.53 -9.01
N PHE A 506 23.60 -13.89 -8.62
CA PHE A 506 22.39 -13.22 -9.07
C PHE A 506 22.36 -11.76 -8.64
N ASP A 507 22.78 -11.47 -7.41
CA ASP A 507 22.91 -10.11 -6.90
C ASP A 507 23.90 -9.28 -7.73
N ALA A 508 25.06 -9.86 -8.07
CA ALA A 508 26.06 -9.21 -8.92
C ALA A 508 25.55 -8.95 -10.35
N MET A 509 24.79 -9.90 -10.91
CA MET A 509 24.15 -9.73 -12.23
C MET A 509 23.12 -8.59 -12.22
N ALA A 510 22.34 -8.45 -11.13
CA ALA A 510 21.40 -7.36 -10.96
C ALA A 510 22.12 -6.01 -10.86
N ASP A 511 23.23 -5.95 -10.14
CA ASP A 511 24.01 -4.73 -9.99
C ASP A 511 24.67 -4.28 -11.30
N GLN A 512 24.97 -5.21 -12.20
CA GLN A 512 25.52 -4.90 -13.54
C GLN A 512 24.47 -4.41 -14.54
N GLY A 513 23.18 -4.47 -14.20
CA GLY A 513 22.10 -3.95 -15.03
C GLY A 513 21.95 -4.72 -16.35
N MET A 514 22.01 -6.05 -16.31
CA MET A 514 21.85 -6.87 -17.52
C MET A 514 20.47 -6.64 -18.14
N ALA A 515 20.45 -6.01 -19.31
CA ALA A 515 19.22 -5.72 -20.04
C ALA A 515 18.69 -6.98 -20.71
N VAL A 516 17.59 -7.51 -20.17
CA VAL A 516 16.79 -8.58 -20.79
C VAL A 516 15.39 -8.04 -20.99
N ILE A 517 14.90 -8.06 -22.23
CA ILE A 517 13.59 -7.54 -22.58
C ILE A 517 12.59 -8.71 -22.61
N ASN A 518 11.57 -8.66 -21.74
CA ASN A 518 10.47 -9.60 -21.83
C ASN A 518 9.50 -9.15 -22.92
N VAL A 519 9.35 -9.98 -23.96
CA VAL A 519 8.42 -9.74 -25.06
C VAL A 519 7.08 -10.49 -24.87
N GLY A 520 6.83 -10.99 -23.67
CA GLY A 520 5.65 -11.75 -23.28
C GLY A 520 5.79 -13.24 -23.61
N THR A 521 6.03 -13.58 -24.86
CA THR A 521 6.24 -14.96 -25.32
C THR A 521 7.67 -15.47 -25.11
N GLY A 522 8.61 -14.60 -24.72
CA GLY A 522 10.01 -14.96 -24.45
C GLY A 522 10.83 -13.80 -23.93
N PHE A 523 12.13 -14.03 -23.74
CA PHE A 523 13.10 -13.05 -23.30
C PHE A 523 14.09 -12.74 -24.44
N CYS A 524 14.22 -11.46 -24.79
CA CYS A 524 15.12 -10.97 -25.83
C CYS A 524 16.37 -10.36 -25.18
N PHE A 525 17.55 -10.75 -25.64
CA PHE A 525 18.83 -10.23 -25.17
C PHE A 525 19.31 -9.00 -25.96
N GLY A 526 18.57 -8.56 -26.99
CA GLY A 526 18.86 -7.33 -27.73
C GLY A 526 20.21 -7.34 -28.47
N GLY A 527 20.76 -8.51 -28.77
CA GLY A 527 22.03 -8.64 -29.45
C GLY A 527 21.96 -8.14 -30.90
N MET A 528 22.83 -7.22 -31.28
CA MET A 528 22.92 -6.69 -32.66
C MET A 528 23.79 -7.54 -33.57
N GLU A 529 24.41 -8.61 -33.09
CA GLU A 529 25.49 -9.28 -33.83
C GLU A 529 25.01 -10.23 -34.94
N ASP A 530 23.74 -10.63 -34.96
CA ASP A 530 23.17 -11.47 -36.04
C ASP A 530 21.78 -10.97 -36.45
N TYR A 531 21.73 -9.73 -36.88
CA TYR A 531 20.50 -9.15 -37.43
C TYR A 531 20.26 -9.72 -38.84
N ASP A 532 19.27 -10.58 -38.95
CA ASP A 532 18.74 -10.97 -40.25
C ASP A 532 17.87 -9.82 -40.79
N GLU A 533 18.42 -9.01 -41.69
CA GLU A 533 17.72 -7.86 -42.29
C GLU A 533 16.42 -8.26 -43.02
N SER A 534 16.24 -9.54 -43.33
CA SER A 534 15.04 -10.07 -43.98
C SER A 534 13.84 -10.19 -43.05
N ILE A 535 14.06 -10.18 -41.73
CA ILE A 535 12.99 -10.29 -40.74
C ILE A 535 12.99 -9.06 -39.81
N PRO A 536 12.15 -8.05 -40.07
CA PRO A 536 12.14 -6.86 -39.25
C PRO A 536 11.72 -7.18 -37.83
N CYS A 537 12.61 -6.95 -36.85
CA CYS A 537 12.32 -7.00 -35.42
C CYS A 537 11.49 -5.77 -35.04
N ILE A 538 10.17 -5.89 -35.05
CA ILE A 538 9.23 -4.81 -34.70
C ILE A 538 8.74 -4.99 -33.23
N GLY A 539 9.62 -5.39 -32.32
CA GLY A 539 9.25 -5.60 -30.93
C GLY A 539 8.11 -6.62 -30.76
N SER A 540 7.20 -6.38 -29.80
CA SER A 540 6.15 -7.32 -29.39
C SER A 540 5.11 -7.70 -30.47
N LEU A 541 5.00 -6.96 -31.57
CA LEU A 541 3.96 -7.19 -32.58
C LEU A 541 4.26 -8.36 -33.54
N ARG A 542 5.53 -8.72 -33.73
CA ARG A 542 5.94 -9.81 -34.65
C ARG A 542 7.08 -10.67 -34.08
N CYS A 543 7.38 -10.55 -32.78
CA CYS A 543 8.46 -11.31 -32.18
C CYS A 543 8.03 -12.78 -31.99
N ASN A 544 8.76 -13.68 -32.63
CA ASN A 544 8.65 -15.13 -32.38
C ASN A 544 9.92 -15.62 -31.68
N PRO A 545 9.94 -15.72 -30.34
CA PRO A 545 11.12 -16.14 -29.58
C PRO A 545 11.58 -17.57 -29.88
N ILE A 546 10.71 -18.42 -30.41
CA ILE A 546 11.03 -19.82 -30.74
C ILE A 546 11.90 -19.89 -32.01
N ARG A 547 11.78 -18.91 -32.91
CA ARG A 547 12.52 -18.86 -34.17
C ARG A 547 13.69 -17.85 -34.12
N CYS A 548 13.74 -17.02 -33.08
CA CYS A 548 14.72 -15.96 -32.96
C CYS A 548 15.98 -16.43 -32.23
N LYS A 549 17.16 -16.21 -32.84
CA LYS A 549 18.45 -16.52 -32.22
C LYS A 549 18.80 -15.61 -31.02
N ASN A 550 18.17 -14.44 -30.92
CA ASN A 550 18.41 -13.49 -29.82
C ASN A 550 17.39 -13.65 -28.69
N ALA A 551 16.61 -14.71 -28.66
CA ALA A 551 15.59 -14.91 -27.66
C ALA A 551 15.63 -16.33 -27.07
N ILE A 552 15.13 -16.44 -25.85
CA ILE A 552 14.83 -17.70 -25.15
C ILE A 552 13.44 -17.63 -24.56
N VAL A 553 12.83 -18.80 -24.34
CA VAL A 553 11.55 -18.93 -23.65
C VAL A 553 11.78 -19.72 -22.37
N GLY A 554 11.31 -19.21 -21.25
CA GLY A 554 11.40 -19.85 -19.95
C GLY A 554 10.04 -20.04 -19.29
N LYS A 555 10.03 -20.63 -18.09
CA LYS A 555 8.81 -20.89 -17.33
C LYS A 555 7.95 -19.65 -17.07
N ALA A 556 8.55 -18.48 -16.94
CA ALA A 556 7.80 -17.23 -16.75
C ALA A 556 6.90 -16.86 -17.93
N ASN A 557 7.17 -17.40 -19.12
CA ASN A 557 6.38 -17.14 -20.32
C ASN A 557 5.19 -18.11 -20.49
N ILE A 558 5.05 -19.13 -19.65
CA ILE A 558 3.97 -20.12 -19.70
C ILE A 558 2.58 -19.48 -19.79
N PRO A 559 2.21 -18.49 -18.97
CA PRO A 559 0.87 -17.88 -19.04
C PRO A 559 0.56 -17.30 -20.41
N LYS A 560 1.55 -16.67 -21.05
CA LYS A 560 1.36 -16.09 -22.39
C LYS A 560 1.25 -17.15 -23.47
N TRP A 561 1.99 -18.25 -23.37
CA TRP A 561 1.86 -19.36 -24.31
C TRP A 561 0.53 -20.12 -24.15
N LYS A 562 -0.01 -20.23 -22.94
CA LYS A 562 -1.38 -20.73 -22.71
C LYS A 562 -2.43 -19.82 -23.34
N GLU A 563 -2.24 -18.51 -23.27
CA GLU A 563 -3.13 -17.54 -23.94
C GLU A 563 -3.03 -17.67 -25.46
N VAL A 564 -1.83 -17.80 -26.03
CA VAL A 564 -1.62 -18.01 -27.47
C VAL A 564 -2.31 -19.30 -27.92
N TYR A 565 -2.13 -20.39 -27.19
CA TYR A 565 -2.78 -21.68 -27.47
C TYR A 565 -4.31 -21.55 -27.47
N ALA A 566 -4.87 -21.05 -26.37
CA ALA A 566 -6.31 -20.93 -26.19
C ALA A 566 -6.96 -19.99 -27.22
N SER A 567 -6.32 -18.85 -27.50
CA SER A 567 -6.83 -17.86 -28.45
C SER A 567 -6.87 -18.39 -29.87
N ASN A 568 -5.80 -19.06 -30.32
CA ASN A 568 -5.77 -19.63 -31.69
C ASN A 568 -6.72 -20.82 -31.81
N THR A 569 -6.84 -21.66 -30.79
CA THR A 569 -7.81 -22.75 -30.75
C THR A 569 -9.24 -22.22 -30.82
N ALA A 570 -9.54 -21.15 -30.11
CA ALA A 570 -10.86 -20.51 -30.12
C ALA A 570 -11.21 -19.83 -31.46
N LEU A 571 -10.22 -19.48 -32.29
CA LEU A 571 -10.42 -18.90 -33.61
C LEU A 571 -10.54 -19.98 -34.70
N LEU A 572 -10.06 -21.19 -34.45
CA LEU A 572 -10.10 -22.30 -35.39
C LEU A 572 -11.56 -22.73 -35.64
N GLY A 573 -12.01 -22.62 -36.89
CA GLY A 573 -13.38 -22.93 -37.28
C GLY A 573 -14.41 -21.81 -37.12
N LYS A 574 -13.99 -20.59 -36.76
CA LYS A 574 -14.87 -19.42 -36.81
C LYS A 574 -14.97 -18.84 -38.21
N ASP A 575 -16.16 -18.34 -38.55
CA ASP A 575 -16.42 -17.65 -39.80
C ASP A 575 -15.48 -16.44 -39.97
N GLY A 576 -14.88 -16.32 -41.16
CA GLY A 576 -13.93 -15.28 -41.52
C GLY A 576 -12.45 -15.56 -41.17
N TYR A 577 -12.13 -16.78 -40.72
CA TYR A 577 -10.77 -17.24 -40.46
C TYR A 577 -10.33 -18.43 -41.31
N GLU A 578 -11.13 -18.83 -42.29
CA GLU A 578 -10.90 -20.00 -43.15
C GLU A 578 -9.56 -19.89 -43.90
N ASP A 579 -9.24 -18.71 -44.43
CA ASP A 579 -7.98 -18.44 -45.16
C ASP A 579 -6.75 -18.53 -44.28
N ARG A 580 -6.92 -18.47 -42.94
CA ARG A 580 -5.83 -18.49 -41.95
C ARG A 580 -5.72 -19.83 -41.22
N LYS A 581 -6.49 -20.82 -41.59
CA LYS A 581 -6.53 -22.12 -40.91
C LYS A 581 -5.16 -22.77 -40.76
N SER A 582 -4.33 -22.73 -41.79
CA SER A 582 -2.96 -23.26 -41.73
C SER A 582 -2.09 -22.54 -40.70
N GLN A 583 -2.17 -21.21 -40.68
CA GLN A 583 -1.41 -20.37 -39.71
C GLN A 583 -1.88 -20.59 -38.29
N LEU A 584 -3.20 -20.75 -38.06
CA LEU A 584 -3.75 -21.03 -36.73
C LEU A 584 -3.30 -22.41 -36.23
N LEU A 585 -3.32 -23.43 -37.08
CA LEU A 585 -2.85 -24.77 -36.72
C LEU A 585 -1.35 -24.78 -36.39
N GLU A 586 -0.52 -24.05 -37.17
CA GLU A 586 0.90 -23.93 -36.91
C GLU A 586 1.16 -23.23 -35.57
N ALA A 587 0.43 -22.15 -35.26
CA ALA A 587 0.57 -21.41 -33.99
C ALA A 587 0.08 -22.25 -32.78
N ILE A 588 -0.96 -23.05 -32.94
CA ILE A 588 -1.46 -23.96 -31.91
C ILE A 588 -0.42 -25.05 -31.61
N GLU A 589 0.12 -25.69 -32.67
CA GLU A 589 1.10 -26.75 -32.52
C GLU A 589 2.41 -26.21 -31.90
N GLU A 590 2.90 -25.03 -32.34
CA GLU A 590 4.06 -24.37 -31.76
C GLU A 590 3.86 -24.06 -30.27
N ALA A 591 2.70 -23.49 -29.89
CA ALA A 591 2.36 -23.21 -28.50
C ALA A 591 2.27 -24.48 -27.67
N LYS A 592 1.66 -25.55 -28.20
CA LYS A 592 1.56 -26.85 -27.55
C LYS A 592 2.94 -27.46 -27.26
N GLN A 593 3.83 -27.47 -28.24
CA GLN A 593 5.20 -27.99 -28.07
C GLN A 593 5.99 -27.23 -27.03
N VAL A 594 5.89 -25.89 -27.02
CA VAL A 594 6.55 -25.05 -26.01
C VAL A 594 6.05 -25.38 -24.61
N LEU A 595 4.73 -25.49 -24.42
CA LEU A 595 4.12 -25.78 -23.13
C LEU A 595 4.55 -27.17 -22.62
N ILE A 596 4.49 -28.19 -23.48
CA ILE A 596 4.92 -29.55 -23.14
C ILE A 596 6.40 -29.55 -22.72
N TYR A 597 7.28 -28.85 -23.48
CA TYR A 597 8.70 -28.80 -23.16
C TYR A 597 8.98 -28.09 -21.84
N LEU A 598 8.16 -27.10 -21.47
CA LEU A 598 8.27 -26.40 -20.19
C LEU A 598 7.62 -27.17 -19.02
N GLY A 599 7.05 -28.35 -19.28
CA GLY A 599 6.50 -29.26 -18.28
C GLY A 599 4.99 -29.06 -17.99
N GLU A 600 4.27 -28.39 -18.90
CA GLU A 600 2.83 -28.17 -18.76
C GLU A 600 2.03 -29.25 -19.53
N ALA A 601 0.95 -29.73 -18.92
CA ALA A 601 -0.02 -30.59 -19.62
C ALA A 601 -0.89 -29.71 -20.53
N VAL A 602 -1.00 -30.09 -21.79
CA VAL A 602 -1.86 -29.43 -22.78
C VAL A 602 -2.79 -30.49 -23.34
N ASP A 603 -4.08 -30.38 -23.03
CA ASP A 603 -5.15 -31.26 -23.53
C ASP A 603 -5.47 -31.02 -25.00
#